data_596923982ef5389f259537a11128f8c1
#
_entry.id   596923982ef5389f259537a11128f8c1
#
_cell.length_a   1.000
_cell.length_b   1.000
_cell.length_c   1.000
_cell.angle_alpha   90.00
_cell.angle_beta   90.00
_cell.angle_gamma   90.00
#
_symmetry.space_group_name_H-M   'P 1'
#
loop_
_entity.id
_entity.type
_entity.pdbx_description
1 polymer ?
#
loop_
_entity_poly.entity_id
_entity_poly.type
_entity_poly.pdbx_seq_one_letter_code
_entity_poly.pdbx_strand_id
1 'polypeptide(L)'
;GKSGAMVSDAIHSASDVFSSFIVIIGVSLAGKESDEGHQYGHDRLECVAAIILAVVLLITGSGIGIDGVNKIINGTNGNQTIPGIIAMVAAIISIATKEWMYWFTRSAAKKINSGAVMADAWHHRSDALSSIGALIGIIGARSGFPILDPIASVIICLFIAKAAYEIFKDAIDKMVDKSCDEEVEKKMADIILSQKGVVSLDLLHTRLFGAKIYVDVEIAANGNISLYKSHAIAQEVHDAIEKNFQEVKHCMVHVNPAPKFKGYLLCSDCDGTLTYGEEVLSEENVKAIKYFQKEGGIFTLATGRFPEYADKFKDRFKVNAPIVALNGTVLYDKDNEQIIEKWPMAKEDCYKLVKYVNDNWTKVWEYWINYTVHDSKEFKPLES
;
A
#
# COMPACT_ATOMS: atom_id res chain seq x y z
N GLY A 1 -11.21 -48.56 -33.29
CA GLY A 1 -10.15 -48.86 -32.34
C GLY A 1 -10.59 -48.63 -30.91
N LYS A 2 -10.70 -49.68 -30.12
CA LYS A 2 -10.98 -49.61 -28.67
C LYS A 2 -9.65 -49.39 -27.92
N SER A 3 -8.97 -48.24 -28.12
CA SER A 3 -7.77 -47.91 -27.37
C SER A 3 -8.13 -46.92 -26.26
N GLY A 4 -7.92 -47.32 -25.00
CA GLY A 4 -8.12 -46.47 -23.84
C GLY A 4 -7.27 -45.18 -23.90
N ALA A 5 -6.07 -45.26 -24.49
CA ALA A 5 -5.21 -44.12 -24.71
C ALA A 5 -5.84 -43.08 -25.67
N MET A 6 -6.48 -43.50 -26.76
CA MET A 6 -7.18 -42.59 -27.67
C MET A 6 -8.40 -41.91 -27.03
N VAL A 7 -9.11 -42.63 -26.15
CA VAL A 7 -10.24 -42.02 -25.39
C VAL A 7 -9.71 -41.02 -24.39
N SER A 8 -8.63 -41.32 -23.70
CA SER A 8 -7.97 -40.38 -22.77
C SER A 8 -7.49 -39.12 -23.46
N ASP A 9 -6.83 -39.24 -24.62
CA ASP A 9 -6.35 -38.10 -25.42
C ASP A 9 -7.51 -37.24 -25.97
N ALA A 10 -8.61 -37.89 -26.40
CA ALA A 10 -9.81 -37.16 -26.83
C ALA A 10 -10.51 -36.41 -25.70
N ILE A 11 -10.57 -36.98 -24.50
CA ILE A 11 -11.12 -36.31 -23.30
C ILE A 11 -10.23 -35.14 -22.92
N HIS A 12 -8.91 -35.31 -22.99
CA HIS A 12 -7.94 -34.22 -22.70
C HIS A 12 -8.12 -33.09 -23.70
N SER A 13 -8.15 -33.36 -25.00
CA SER A 13 -8.38 -32.32 -26.03
C SER A 13 -9.75 -31.64 -25.89
N ALA A 14 -10.79 -32.35 -25.44
CA ALA A 14 -12.08 -31.75 -25.15
C ALA A 14 -12.00 -30.79 -23.92
N SER A 15 -11.22 -31.14 -22.90
CA SER A 15 -10.96 -30.27 -21.74
C SER A 15 -10.22 -29.01 -22.14
N ASP A 16 -9.23 -29.08 -23.03
CA ASP A 16 -8.48 -27.93 -23.55
C ASP A 16 -9.39 -26.96 -24.32
N VAL A 17 -10.29 -27.48 -25.14
CA VAL A 17 -11.30 -26.67 -25.83
C VAL A 17 -12.25 -26.01 -24.83
N PHE A 18 -12.66 -26.74 -23.77
CA PHE A 18 -13.55 -26.19 -22.76
C PHE A 18 -12.90 -25.06 -21.95
N SER A 19 -11.64 -25.20 -21.56
CA SER A 19 -10.91 -24.10 -20.86
C SER A 19 -10.78 -22.86 -21.75
N SER A 20 -10.45 -23.01 -23.02
CA SER A 20 -10.40 -21.90 -23.98
C SER A 20 -11.77 -21.21 -24.14
N PHE A 21 -12.86 -21.96 -24.12
CA PHE A 21 -14.22 -21.39 -24.14
C PHE A 21 -14.52 -20.55 -22.90
N ILE A 22 -14.12 -21.00 -21.71
CA ILE A 22 -14.27 -20.23 -20.46
C ILE A 22 -13.54 -18.90 -20.58
N VAL A 23 -12.30 -18.90 -21.10
CA VAL A 23 -11.52 -17.66 -21.29
C VAL A 23 -12.21 -16.71 -22.26
N ILE A 24 -12.58 -17.21 -23.45
CA ILE A 24 -13.23 -16.40 -24.48
C ILE A 24 -14.53 -15.78 -23.94
N ILE A 25 -15.37 -16.55 -23.28
CA ILE A 25 -16.61 -16.08 -22.69
C ILE A 25 -16.32 -15.07 -21.57
N GLY A 26 -15.40 -15.38 -20.65
CA GLY A 26 -15.05 -14.52 -19.52
C GLY A 26 -14.52 -13.16 -19.97
N VAL A 27 -13.56 -13.14 -20.89
CA VAL A 27 -12.97 -11.90 -21.42
C VAL A 27 -14.00 -11.13 -22.28
N SER A 28 -14.82 -11.85 -23.09
CA SER A 28 -15.86 -11.22 -23.89
C SER A 28 -16.95 -10.57 -23.03
N LEU A 29 -17.37 -11.24 -21.96
CA LEU A 29 -18.34 -10.68 -21.00
C LEU A 29 -17.74 -9.53 -20.19
N ALA A 30 -16.48 -9.62 -19.80
CA ALA A 30 -15.78 -8.55 -19.11
C ALA A 30 -15.66 -7.29 -19.97
N GLY A 31 -15.50 -7.44 -21.28
CA GLY A 31 -15.46 -6.32 -22.24
C GLY A 31 -16.83 -5.66 -22.53
N LYS A 32 -17.93 -6.18 -21.96
CA LYS A 32 -19.26 -5.58 -22.14
C LYS A 32 -19.35 -4.25 -21.38
N GLU A 33 -19.87 -3.21 -22.03
CA GLU A 33 -20.10 -1.91 -21.44
C GLU A 33 -21.07 -1.99 -20.25
N SER A 34 -21.12 -0.93 -19.45
CA SER A 34 -22.07 -0.77 -18.36
C SER A 34 -23.52 -0.81 -18.87
N ASP A 35 -24.39 -1.46 -18.08
CA ASP A 35 -25.82 -1.52 -18.31
C ASP A 35 -26.61 -1.12 -17.05
N GLU A 36 -27.94 -1.11 -17.11
CA GLU A 36 -28.78 -0.71 -15.97
C GLU A 36 -28.55 -1.59 -14.72
N GLY A 37 -28.20 -2.87 -14.90
CA GLY A 37 -27.92 -3.80 -13.81
C GLY A 37 -26.49 -3.73 -13.29
N HIS A 38 -25.54 -3.28 -14.12
CA HIS A 38 -24.11 -3.23 -13.82
C HIS A 38 -23.52 -1.89 -14.25
N GLN A 39 -23.79 -0.84 -13.47
CA GLN A 39 -23.44 0.54 -13.79
C GLN A 39 -21.93 0.79 -13.89
N TYR A 40 -21.11 0.00 -13.21
CA TYR A 40 -19.64 0.05 -13.28
C TYR A 40 -19.03 -0.83 -14.38
N GLY A 41 -19.89 -1.56 -15.14
CA GLY A 41 -19.46 -2.51 -16.18
C GLY A 41 -19.24 -3.92 -15.65
N HIS A 42 -18.68 -4.77 -16.50
CA HIS A 42 -18.60 -6.21 -16.29
C HIS A 42 -17.16 -6.71 -16.10
N ASP A 43 -16.17 -5.84 -15.98
CA ASP A 43 -14.73 -6.17 -15.93
C ASP A 43 -14.37 -7.24 -14.87
N ARG A 44 -15.12 -7.33 -13.76
CA ARG A 44 -14.90 -8.36 -12.72
C ARG A 44 -15.21 -9.79 -13.16
N LEU A 45 -15.97 -9.97 -14.24
CA LEU A 45 -16.24 -11.32 -14.78
C LEU A 45 -14.97 -12.02 -15.29
N GLU A 46 -13.95 -11.25 -15.63
CA GLU A 46 -12.64 -11.79 -15.93
C GLU A 46 -12.02 -12.49 -14.71
N CYS A 47 -12.16 -11.91 -13.51
CA CYS A 47 -11.67 -12.54 -12.27
C CYS A 47 -12.41 -13.83 -11.97
N VAL A 48 -13.73 -13.89 -12.25
CA VAL A 48 -14.53 -15.11 -12.10
C VAL A 48 -14.02 -16.20 -13.04
N ALA A 49 -13.76 -15.87 -14.31
CA ALA A 49 -13.18 -16.82 -15.27
C ALA A 49 -11.80 -17.32 -14.82
N ALA A 50 -10.94 -16.43 -14.31
CA ALA A 50 -9.63 -16.80 -13.77
C ALA A 50 -9.74 -17.74 -12.56
N ILE A 51 -10.69 -17.53 -11.65
CA ILE A 51 -10.97 -18.40 -10.50
C ILE A 51 -11.38 -19.80 -10.98
N ILE A 52 -12.32 -19.88 -11.93
CA ILE A 52 -12.79 -21.17 -12.48
C ILE A 52 -11.60 -21.94 -13.08
N LEU A 53 -10.78 -21.28 -13.89
CA LEU A 53 -9.59 -21.90 -14.49
C LEU A 53 -8.55 -22.31 -13.44
N ALA A 54 -8.31 -21.53 -12.41
CA ALA A 54 -7.41 -21.89 -11.33
C ALA A 54 -7.88 -23.16 -10.60
N VAL A 55 -9.21 -23.29 -10.38
CA VAL A 55 -9.80 -24.51 -9.79
C VAL A 55 -9.64 -25.72 -10.72
N VAL A 56 -9.91 -25.58 -12.01
CA VAL A 56 -9.69 -26.63 -13.01
C VAL A 56 -8.22 -27.06 -13.02
N LEU A 57 -7.30 -26.11 -13.02
CA LEU A 57 -5.86 -26.35 -12.98
C LEU A 57 -5.44 -27.11 -11.72
N LEU A 58 -5.99 -26.74 -10.56
CA LEU A 58 -5.72 -27.40 -9.29
C LEU A 58 -6.24 -28.86 -9.27
N ILE A 59 -7.45 -29.10 -9.80
CA ILE A 59 -8.03 -30.43 -9.87
C ILE A 59 -7.21 -31.34 -10.80
N THR A 60 -6.86 -30.86 -11.99
CA THR A 60 -6.05 -31.61 -12.95
C THR A 60 -4.65 -31.90 -12.44
N GLY A 61 -3.98 -30.87 -11.87
CA GLY A 61 -2.66 -31.04 -11.25
C GLY A 61 -2.66 -32.02 -10.07
N SER A 62 -3.67 -31.93 -9.20
CA SER A 62 -3.86 -32.89 -8.09
C SER A 62 -4.07 -34.31 -8.57
N GLY A 63 -4.84 -34.52 -9.65
CA GLY A 63 -5.01 -35.81 -10.26
C GLY A 63 -3.69 -36.45 -10.70
N ILE A 64 -2.81 -35.67 -11.36
CA ILE A 64 -1.48 -36.12 -11.77
C ILE A 64 -0.63 -36.49 -10.54
N GLY A 65 -0.67 -35.68 -9.46
CA GLY A 65 0.06 -35.97 -8.24
C GLY A 65 -0.39 -37.21 -7.51
N ILE A 66 -1.72 -37.42 -7.39
CA ILE A 66 -2.31 -38.61 -6.75
C ILE A 66 -1.94 -39.88 -7.52
N ASP A 67 -2.02 -39.84 -8.84
CA ASP A 67 -1.62 -40.99 -9.69
C ASP A 67 -0.11 -41.28 -9.49
N GLY A 68 0.74 -40.25 -9.44
CA GLY A 68 2.18 -40.40 -9.15
C GLY A 68 2.43 -41.06 -7.79
N VAL A 69 1.78 -40.58 -6.72
CA VAL A 69 1.90 -41.14 -5.37
C VAL A 69 1.42 -42.61 -5.34
N ASN A 70 0.27 -42.90 -5.96
CA ASN A 70 -0.24 -44.26 -6.02
C ASN A 70 0.71 -45.23 -6.74
N LYS A 71 1.39 -44.78 -7.81
CA LYS A 71 2.40 -45.57 -8.51
C LYS A 71 3.67 -45.78 -7.67
N ILE A 72 4.04 -44.83 -6.81
CA ILE A 72 5.16 -44.98 -5.88
C ILE A 72 4.84 -46.02 -4.79
N ILE A 73 3.62 -45.96 -4.21
CA ILE A 73 3.21 -46.85 -3.10
C ILE A 73 2.94 -48.29 -3.57
N ASN A 74 2.20 -48.43 -4.65
CA ASN A 74 1.74 -49.74 -5.13
C ASN A 74 2.72 -50.43 -6.09
N GLY A 75 3.82 -49.78 -6.42
CA GLY A 75 4.77 -50.22 -7.43
C GLY A 75 4.23 -50.06 -8.85
N THR A 76 5.13 -49.90 -9.81
CA THR A 76 4.79 -49.93 -11.23
C THR A 76 4.58 -51.38 -11.62
N ASN A 77 3.33 -51.86 -11.76
CA ASN A 77 3.04 -53.21 -12.24
C ASN A 77 3.72 -53.43 -13.60
N GLY A 78 4.62 -54.41 -13.64
CA GLY A 78 5.60 -54.67 -14.68
C GLY A 78 5.10 -55.03 -16.11
N ASN A 79 3.92 -54.60 -16.53
CA ASN A 79 3.35 -54.81 -17.87
C ASN A 79 3.29 -53.51 -18.72
N GLN A 80 4.26 -52.61 -18.56
CA GLN A 80 4.34 -51.45 -19.46
C GLN A 80 5.02 -51.90 -20.77
N THR A 81 4.24 -51.96 -21.85
CA THR A 81 4.78 -52.04 -23.22
C THR A 81 5.65 -50.82 -23.46
N ILE A 82 6.95 -51.03 -23.68
CA ILE A 82 7.92 -49.96 -23.91
C ILE A 82 7.50 -49.19 -25.17
N PRO A 83 7.15 -47.87 -25.06
CA PRO A 83 6.71 -47.08 -26.21
C PRO A 83 7.79 -47.00 -27.27
N GLY A 84 7.41 -47.07 -28.54
CA GLY A 84 8.32 -46.96 -29.66
C GLY A 84 8.93 -45.57 -29.83
N ILE A 85 9.98 -45.42 -30.62
CA ILE A 85 10.66 -44.16 -30.93
C ILE A 85 9.69 -43.09 -31.50
N ILE A 86 8.68 -43.51 -32.25
CA ILE A 86 7.63 -42.64 -32.79
C ILE A 86 6.85 -41.94 -31.69
N ALA A 87 6.54 -42.63 -30.57
CA ALA A 87 5.87 -41.99 -29.42
C ALA A 87 6.75 -40.92 -28.74
N MET A 88 8.06 -41.16 -28.68
CA MET A 88 9.00 -40.19 -28.13
C MET A 88 9.12 -38.92 -29.02
N VAL A 89 9.18 -39.06 -30.33
CA VAL A 89 9.19 -37.94 -31.28
C VAL A 89 7.89 -37.15 -31.19
N ALA A 90 6.74 -37.84 -31.14
CA ALA A 90 5.44 -37.18 -30.99
C ALA A 90 5.33 -36.42 -29.66
N ALA A 91 5.85 -36.97 -28.55
CA ALA A 91 5.90 -36.28 -27.25
C ALA A 91 6.77 -35.00 -27.30
N ILE A 92 7.92 -35.04 -27.95
CA ILE A 92 8.79 -33.88 -28.11
C ILE A 92 8.11 -32.76 -28.92
N ILE A 93 7.45 -33.10 -30.02
CA ILE A 93 6.69 -32.16 -30.85
C ILE A 93 5.53 -31.56 -30.03
N SER A 94 4.80 -32.37 -29.29
CA SER A 94 3.70 -31.92 -28.42
C SER A 94 4.20 -30.95 -27.36
N ILE A 95 5.30 -31.26 -26.67
CA ILE A 95 5.92 -30.39 -25.67
C ILE A 95 6.32 -29.04 -26.31
N ALA A 96 7.00 -29.08 -27.46
CA ALA A 96 7.43 -27.86 -28.14
C ALA A 96 6.25 -26.96 -28.54
N THR A 97 5.17 -27.56 -29.05
CA THR A 97 3.94 -26.84 -29.44
C THR A 97 3.26 -26.23 -28.22
N LYS A 98 3.10 -26.99 -27.12
CA LYS A 98 2.45 -26.51 -25.89
C LYS A 98 3.28 -25.44 -25.18
N GLU A 99 4.61 -25.54 -25.14
CA GLU A 99 5.48 -24.47 -24.63
C GLU A 99 5.41 -23.21 -25.51
N TRP A 100 5.34 -23.35 -26.84
CA TRP A 100 5.15 -22.20 -27.71
C TRP A 100 3.78 -21.53 -27.46
N MET A 101 2.71 -22.28 -27.31
CA MET A 101 1.38 -21.77 -26.96
C MET A 101 1.41 -21.03 -25.62
N TYR A 102 2.06 -21.59 -24.59
CA TYR A 102 2.25 -20.93 -23.31
C TYR A 102 2.89 -19.55 -23.46
N TRP A 103 4.03 -19.45 -24.15
CA TRP A 103 4.75 -18.19 -24.28
C TRP A 103 3.96 -17.16 -25.10
N PHE A 104 3.26 -17.59 -26.12
CA PHE A 104 2.39 -16.73 -26.94
C PHE A 104 1.22 -16.20 -26.10
N THR A 105 0.46 -17.07 -25.44
CA THR A 105 -0.70 -16.69 -24.62
C THR A 105 -0.26 -15.84 -23.42
N ARG A 106 0.85 -16.18 -22.77
CA ARG A 106 1.42 -15.40 -21.68
C ARG A 106 1.81 -13.99 -22.11
N SER A 107 2.39 -13.84 -23.30
CA SER A 107 2.74 -12.51 -23.83
C SER A 107 1.50 -11.66 -24.10
N ALA A 108 0.45 -12.27 -24.65
CA ALA A 108 -0.84 -11.61 -24.84
C ALA A 108 -1.48 -11.22 -23.50
N ALA A 109 -1.54 -12.14 -22.52
CA ALA A 109 -2.07 -11.90 -21.18
C ALA A 109 -1.43 -10.70 -20.48
N LYS A 110 -0.09 -10.60 -20.56
CA LYS A 110 0.66 -9.47 -19.99
C LYS A 110 0.36 -8.14 -20.69
N LYS A 111 0.17 -8.14 -22.01
CA LYS A 111 -0.15 -6.91 -22.77
C LYS A 111 -1.50 -6.33 -22.42
N ILE A 112 -2.50 -7.21 -22.18
CA ILE A 112 -3.88 -6.80 -21.86
C ILE A 112 -4.17 -6.84 -20.36
N ASN A 113 -3.18 -7.18 -19.53
CA ASN A 113 -3.28 -7.36 -18.07
C ASN A 113 -4.44 -8.30 -17.65
N SER A 114 -4.66 -9.38 -18.41
CA SER A 114 -5.77 -10.30 -18.19
C SER A 114 -5.36 -11.51 -17.35
N GLY A 115 -6.02 -11.66 -16.19
CA GLY A 115 -5.85 -12.82 -15.30
C GLY A 115 -6.40 -14.11 -15.91
N ALA A 116 -7.51 -14.05 -16.64
CA ALA A 116 -8.13 -15.21 -17.29
C ALA A 116 -7.23 -15.75 -18.41
N VAL A 117 -6.69 -14.87 -19.26
CA VAL A 117 -5.76 -15.30 -20.32
C VAL A 117 -4.44 -15.81 -19.74
N MET A 118 -3.99 -15.27 -18.58
CA MET A 118 -2.84 -15.81 -17.86
C MET A 118 -3.10 -17.21 -17.31
N ALA A 119 -4.29 -17.46 -16.79
CA ALA A 119 -4.70 -18.79 -16.31
C ALA A 119 -4.71 -19.82 -17.45
N ASP A 120 -5.21 -19.46 -18.65
CA ASP A 120 -5.17 -20.29 -19.85
C ASP A 120 -3.73 -20.58 -20.30
N ALA A 121 -2.84 -19.59 -20.28
CA ALA A 121 -1.41 -19.83 -20.51
C ALA A 121 -0.83 -20.88 -19.58
N TRP A 122 -1.12 -20.80 -18.27
CA TRP A 122 -0.68 -21.80 -17.31
C TRP A 122 -1.30 -23.17 -17.51
N HIS A 123 -2.54 -23.25 -18.04
CA HIS A 123 -3.15 -24.52 -18.45
C HIS A 123 -2.30 -25.19 -19.54
N HIS A 124 -1.95 -24.48 -20.61
CA HIS A 124 -1.06 -25.01 -21.66
C HIS A 124 0.30 -25.46 -21.12
N ARG A 125 0.86 -24.72 -20.14
CA ARG A 125 2.10 -25.12 -19.50
C ARG A 125 1.96 -26.35 -18.61
N SER A 126 0.86 -26.51 -17.91
CA SER A 126 0.54 -27.72 -17.15
C SER A 126 0.56 -28.95 -18.04
N ASP A 127 -0.04 -28.84 -19.22
CA ASP A 127 -0.07 -29.89 -20.21
C ASP A 127 1.32 -30.20 -20.80
N ALA A 128 2.13 -29.19 -21.05
CA ALA A 128 3.53 -29.35 -21.46
C ALA A 128 4.34 -30.08 -20.39
N LEU A 129 4.19 -29.70 -19.12
CA LEU A 129 4.88 -30.33 -17.98
C LEU A 129 4.44 -31.78 -17.78
N SER A 130 3.14 -32.06 -17.93
CA SER A 130 2.63 -33.44 -17.93
C SER A 130 3.25 -34.31 -19.05
N SER A 131 3.39 -33.73 -20.24
CA SER A 131 4.05 -34.40 -21.39
C SER A 131 5.56 -34.60 -21.15
N ILE A 132 6.23 -33.66 -20.47
CA ILE A 132 7.64 -33.80 -20.05
C ILE A 132 7.78 -34.94 -19.03
N GLY A 133 6.88 -35.04 -18.04
CA GLY A 133 6.84 -36.14 -17.09
C GLY A 133 6.70 -37.50 -17.79
N ALA A 134 5.77 -37.60 -18.75
CA ALA A 134 5.61 -38.80 -19.55
C ALA A 134 6.89 -39.13 -20.35
N LEU A 135 7.58 -38.15 -20.92
CA LEU A 135 8.83 -38.36 -21.64
C LEU A 135 9.95 -38.86 -20.70
N ILE A 136 10.08 -38.28 -19.48
CA ILE A 136 11.01 -38.74 -18.43
C ILE A 136 10.68 -40.18 -18.04
N GLY A 137 9.41 -40.50 -17.86
CA GLY A 137 8.94 -41.85 -17.56
C GLY A 137 9.33 -42.88 -18.65
N ILE A 138 9.16 -42.50 -19.92
CA ILE A 138 9.55 -43.34 -21.06
C ILE A 138 11.07 -43.57 -21.05
N ILE A 139 11.86 -42.52 -20.86
CA ILE A 139 13.34 -42.61 -20.81
C ILE A 139 13.75 -43.43 -19.59
N GLY A 140 13.17 -43.17 -18.43
CA GLY A 140 13.45 -43.89 -17.19
C GLY A 140 13.16 -45.38 -17.27
N ALA A 141 12.00 -45.76 -17.83
CA ALA A 141 11.61 -47.16 -18.04
C ALA A 141 12.60 -47.85 -19.00
N ARG A 142 13.04 -47.20 -20.06
CA ARG A 142 14.06 -47.74 -21.00
C ARG A 142 15.45 -47.88 -20.36
N SER A 143 15.78 -47.01 -19.38
CA SER A 143 17.05 -47.02 -18.64
C SER A 143 17.02 -47.94 -17.40
N GLY A 144 15.94 -48.63 -17.12
CA GLY A 144 15.80 -49.54 -15.97
C GLY A 144 15.38 -48.83 -14.65
N PHE A 145 14.96 -47.55 -14.71
CA PHE A 145 14.51 -46.78 -13.56
C PHE A 145 13.06 -46.30 -13.69
N PRO A 146 12.07 -47.22 -13.59
CA PRO A 146 10.64 -46.88 -13.82
C PRO A 146 10.04 -45.94 -12.75
N ILE A 147 10.72 -45.74 -11.62
CA ILE A 147 10.28 -44.83 -10.53
C ILE A 147 10.40 -43.35 -10.90
N LEU A 148 11.14 -42.98 -11.96
CA LEU A 148 11.34 -41.59 -12.34
C LEU A 148 10.06 -40.91 -12.83
N ASP A 149 9.15 -41.65 -13.49
CA ASP A 149 7.87 -41.12 -13.95
C ASP A 149 6.94 -40.70 -12.78
N PRO A 150 6.66 -41.54 -11.77
CA PRO A 150 5.91 -41.13 -10.60
C PRO A 150 6.52 -39.94 -9.83
N ILE A 151 7.84 -39.93 -9.67
CA ILE A 151 8.53 -38.81 -8.99
C ILE A 151 8.36 -37.49 -9.77
N ALA A 152 8.56 -37.54 -11.10
CA ALA A 152 8.32 -36.38 -11.96
C ALA A 152 6.87 -35.86 -11.85
N SER A 153 5.88 -36.78 -11.85
CA SER A 153 4.47 -36.45 -11.71
C SER A 153 4.16 -35.70 -10.40
N VAL A 154 4.74 -36.14 -9.28
CA VAL A 154 4.55 -35.45 -7.97
C VAL A 154 5.19 -34.06 -7.98
N ILE A 155 6.41 -33.91 -8.53
CA ILE A 155 7.08 -32.61 -8.63
C ILE A 155 6.27 -31.66 -9.51
N ILE A 156 5.77 -32.12 -10.66
CA ILE A 156 4.93 -31.33 -11.56
C ILE A 156 3.64 -30.89 -10.87
N CYS A 157 2.99 -31.77 -10.11
CA CYS A 157 1.80 -31.43 -9.33
C CYS A 157 2.05 -30.22 -8.40
N LEU A 158 3.20 -30.21 -7.70
CA LEU A 158 3.55 -29.08 -6.80
C LEU A 158 3.71 -27.76 -7.56
N PHE A 159 4.34 -27.78 -8.74
CA PHE A 159 4.46 -26.58 -9.58
C PHE A 159 3.11 -26.07 -10.08
N ILE A 160 2.24 -27.00 -10.52
CA ILE A 160 0.89 -26.66 -11.00
C ILE A 160 0.03 -26.11 -9.86
N ALA A 161 0.08 -26.74 -8.67
CA ALA A 161 -0.65 -26.29 -7.50
C ALA A 161 -0.21 -24.87 -7.06
N LYS A 162 1.10 -24.57 -7.10
CA LYS A 162 1.61 -23.22 -6.84
C LYS A 162 1.06 -22.22 -7.84
N ALA A 163 1.12 -22.50 -9.14
CA ALA A 163 0.62 -21.60 -10.18
C ALA A 163 -0.90 -21.36 -10.03
N ALA A 164 -1.68 -22.43 -9.79
CA ALA A 164 -3.12 -22.33 -9.55
C ALA A 164 -3.43 -21.44 -8.33
N TYR A 165 -2.68 -21.60 -7.25
CA TYR A 165 -2.83 -20.77 -6.05
C TYR A 165 -2.52 -19.29 -6.33
N GLU A 166 -1.45 -18.97 -7.06
CA GLU A 166 -1.08 -17.60 -7.41
C GLU A 166 -2.16 -16.93 -8.27
N ILE A 167 -2.69 -17.64 -9.28
CA ILE A 167 -3.80 -17.16 -10.13
C ILE A 167 -5.07 -16.94 -9.30
N PHE A 168 -5.44 -17.92 -8.47
CA PHE A 168 -6.62 -17.84 -7.61
C PHE A 168 -6.51 -16.65 -6.65
N LYS A 169 -5.36 -16.48 -6.00
CA LYS A 169 -5.10 -15.38 -5.08
C LYS A 169 -5.19 -14.01 -5.78
N ASP A 170 -4.55 -13.84 -6.94
CA ASP A 170 -4.61 -12.58 -7.68
C ASP A 170 -6.04 -12.23 -8.10
N ALA A 171 -6.81 -13.22 -8.56
CA ALA A 171 -8.21 -13.02 -8.95
C ALA A 171 -9.10 -12.65 -7.74
N ILE A 172 -8.92 -13.29 -6.58
CA ILE A 172 -9.63 -12.94 -5.34
C ILE A 172 -9.21 -11.54 -4.86
N ASP A 173 -7.91 -11.24 -4.84
CA ASP A 173 -7.40 -9.94 -4.44
C ASP A 173 -8.06 -8.81 -5.26
N LYS A 174 -8.16 -8.98 -6.59
CA LYS A 174 -8.86 -8.04 -7.49
C LYS A 174 -10.38 -7.98 -7.25
N MET A 175 -10.99 -9.08 -6.82
CA MET A 175 -12.42 -9.10 -6.47
C MET A 175 -12.73 -8.33 -5.19
N VAL A 176 -11.77 -8.25 -4.25
CA VAL A 176 -11.89 -7.54 -2.97
C VAL A 176 -11.18 -6.18 -2.96
N ASP A 177 -11.11 -5.54 -4.12
CA ASP A 177 -10.62 -4.16 -4.27
C ASP A 177 -9.16 -3.95 -3.87
N LYS A 178 -8.27 -4.88 -4.23
CA LYS A 178 -6.83 -4.71 -4.05
C LYS A 178 -6.34 -3.42 -4.70
N SER A 179 -5.49 -2.68 -3.99
CA SER A 179 -4.81 -1.48 -4.49
C SER A 179 -3.82 -1.80 -5.62
N CYS A 180 -3.44 -0.76 -6.36
CA CYS A 180 -2.32 -0.82 -7.29
C CYS A 180 -0.99 -1.06 -6.57
N ASP A 181 0.06 -1.35 -7.34
CA ASP A 181 1.41 -1.43 -6.82
C ASP A 181 1.85 -0.05 -6.30
N GLU A 182 2.58 -0.03 -5.18
CA GLU A 182 3.04 1.18 -4.49
C GLU A 182 3.80 2.14 -5.42
N GLU A 183 4.54 1.60 -6.39
CA GLU A 183 5.27 2.39 -7.38
C GLU A 183 4.32 3.16 -8.33
N VAL A 184 3.17 2.56 -8.67
CA VAL A 184 2.12 3.18 -9.49
C VAL A 184 1.41 4.27 -8.69
N GLU A 185 1.03 3.99 -7.45
CA GLU A 185 0.39 4.97 -6.55
C GLU A 185 1.29 6.18 -6.32
N LYS A 186 2.60 5.97 -6.11
CA LYS A 186 3.57 7.06 -5.97
C LYS A 186 3.63 7.94 -7.22
N LYS A 187 3.67 7.35 -8.41
CA LYS A 187 3.63 8.12 -9.67
C LYS A 187 2.33 8.91 -9.83
N MET A 188 1.18 8.32 -9.43
CA MET A 188 -0.09 9.03 -9.42
C MET A 188 -0.06 10.22 -8.45
N ALA A 189 0.45 10.03 -7.23
CA ALA A 189 0.59 11.08 -6.24
C ALA A 189 1.48 12.24 -6.73
N ASP A 190 2.61 11.94 -7.36
CA ASP A 190 3.52 12.94 -7.93
C ASP A 190 2.82 13.77 -9.03
N ILE A 191 2.05 13.12 -9.91
CA ILE A 191 1.28 13.79 -10.96
C ILE A 191 0.19 14.68 -10.36
N ILE A 192 -0.55 14.21 -9.37
CA ILE A 192 -1.61 14.98 -8.69
C ILE A 192 -1.01 16.22 -8.04
N LEU A 193 0.07 16.07 -7.27
CA LEU A 193 0.73 17.18 -6.57
C LEU A 193 1.37 18.20 -7.53
N SER A 194 1.69 17.80 -8.77
CA SER A 194 2.22 18.71 -9.78
C SER A 194 1.16 19.62 -10.41
N GLN A 195 -0.14 19.33 -10.22
CA GLN A 195 -1.21 20.11 -10.84
C GLN A 195 -1.36 21.47 -10.17
N LYS A 196 -1.56 22.51 -11.00
CA LYS A 196 -1.68 23.87 -10.52
C LYS A 196 -2.93 24.08 -9.67
N GLY A 197 -2.74 24.56 -8.46
CA GLY A 197 -3.83 24.85 -7.53
C GLY A 197 -4.09 23.73 -6.50
N VAL A 198 -3.47 22.58 -6.65
CA VAL A 198 -3.42 21.53 -5.63
C VAL A 198 -2.47 21.98 -4.53
N VAL A 199 -2.97 22.07 -3.28
CA VAL A 199 -2.20 22.46 -2.09
C VAL A 199 -1.66 21.21 -1.37
N SER A 200 -2.45 20.16 -1.29
CA SER A 200 -2.05 18.86 -0.73
C SER A 200 -2.88 17.74 -1.33
N LEU A 201 -2.33 16.55 -1.28
CA LEU A 201 -3.03 15.28 -1.52
C LEU A 201 -3.43 14.75 -0.14
N ASP A 202 -4.73 14.70 0.13
CA ASP A 202 -5.25 14.29 1.44
C ASP A 202 -5.55 12.79 1.47
N LEU A 203 -6.00 12.23 0.32
CA LEU A 203 -6.27 10.81 0.15
C LEU A 203 -5.99 10.38 -1.29
N LEU A 204 -5.40 9.20 -1.45
CA LEU A 204 -5.30 8.49 -2.72
C LEU A 204 -5.67 7.03 -2.46
N HIS A 205 -6.81 6.60 -2.95
CA HIS A 205 -7.21 5.21 -2.95
C HIS A 205 -7.29 4.70 -4.39
N THR A 206 -6.70 3.56 -4.62
CA THR A 206 -6.77 2.85 -5.90
C THR A 206 -7.41 1.49 -5.70
N ARG A 207 -8.05 0.96 -6.72
CA ARG A 207 -8.54 -0.41 -6.73
C ARG A 207 -8.44 -1.01 -8.11
N LEU A 208 -8.02 -2.27 -8.15
CA LEU A 208 -8.01 -3.07 -9.37
C LEU A 208 -9.42 -3.62 -9.63
N PHE A 209 -9.93 -3.40 -10.83
CA PHE A 209 -11.26 -3.83 -11.26
C PHE A 209 -11.12 -4.65 -12.54
N GLY A 210 -10.85 -5.95 -12.39
CA GLY A 210 -10.40 -6.77 -13.52
C GLY A 210 -9.04 -6.31 -14.04
N ALA A 211 -8.97 -5.97 -15.31
CA ALA A 211 -7.78 -5.39 -15.95
C ALA A 211 -7.71 -3.87 -15.85
N LYS A 212 -8.71 -3.21 -15.24
CA LYS A 212 -8.83 -1.76 -15.13
C LYS A 212 -8.55 -1.27 -13.71
N ILE A 213 -8.32 0.05 -13.61
CA ILE A 213 -8.04 0.75 -12.35
C ILE A 213 -9.13 1.79 -12.10
N TYR A 214 -9.62 1.87 -10.87
CA TYR A 214 -10.44 2.97 -10.37
C TYR A 214 -9.63 3.73 -9.33
N VAL A 215 -9.74 5.05 -9.37
CA VAL A 215 -8.94 5.96 -8.53
C VAL A 215 -9.89 6.92 -7.83
N ASP A 216 -9.81 6.97 -6.50
CA ASP A 216 -10.52 7.93 -5.66
C ASP A 216 -9.48 8.85 -5.02
N VAL A 217 -9.58 10.15 -5.30
CA VAL A 217 -8.61 11.18 -4.90
C VAL A 217 -9.29 12.23 -4.05
N GLU A 218 -8.69 12.59 -2.93
CA GLU A 218 -9.04 13.81 -2.22
C GLU A 218 -7.85 14.76 -2.23
N ILE A 219 -8.07 15.95 -2.75
CA ILE A 219 -7.09 17.04 -2.77
C ILE A 219 -7.57 18.21 -1.94
N ALA A 220 -6.64 19.01 -1.43
CA ALA A 220 -6.98 20.32 -0.88
C ALA A 220 -6.64 21.42 -1.87
N ALA A 221 -7.52 22.41 -1.99
CA ALA A 221 -7.34 23.64 -2.75
C ALA A 221 -7.62 24.87 -1.90
N ASN A 222 -7.23 26.06 -2.35
CA ASN A 222 -7.49 27.29 -1.62
C ASN A 222 -8.99 27.50 -1.39
N GLY A 223 -9.44 27.51 -0.14
CA GLY A 223 -10.86 27.63 0.24
C GLY A 223 -11.54 28.97 -0.14
N ASN A 224 -10.77 29.96 -0.59
CA ASN A 224 -11.31 31.28 -1.00
C ASN A 224 -11.54 31.40 -2.52
N ILE A 225 -11.36 30.32 -3.30
CA ILE A 225 -11.65 30.29 -4.74
C ILE A 225 -13.13 29.99 -5.00
N SER A 226 -13.61 30.39 -6.19
CA SER A 226 -14.98 30.04 -6.58
C SER A 226 -15.11 28.54 -6.83
N LEU A 227 -16.35 28.02 -6.68
CA LEU A 227 -16.66 26.63 -7.01
C LEU A 227 -16.23 26.25 -8.43
N TYR A 228 -16.38 27.17 -9.38
CA TYR A 228 -15.94 26.97 -10.76
C TYR A 228 -14.42 26.70 -10.86
N LYS A 229 -13.61 27.50 -10.15
CA LYS A 229 -12.15 27.31 -10.12
C LYS A 229 -11.77 26.02 -9.39
N SER A 230 -12.46 25.69 -8.32
CA SER A 230 -12.24 24.44 -7.58
C SER A 230 -12.52 23.22 -8.47
N HIS A 231 -13.65 23.25 -9.21
CA HIS A 231 -13.98 22.19 -10.17
C HIS A 231 -12.97 22.10 -11.32
N ALA A 232 -12.46 23.23 -11.82
CA ALA A 232 -11.43 23.23 -12.86
C ALA A 232 -10.14 22.53 -12.38
N ILE A 233 -9.71 22.73 -11.12
CA ILE A 233 -8.59 22.02 -10.53
C ILE A 233 -8.86 20.51 -10.46
N ALA A 234 -10.07 20.12 -10.03
CA ALA A 234 -10.45 18.71 -10.01
C ALA A 234 -10.41 18.08 -11.41
N GLN A 235 -10.88 18.80 -12.41
CA GLN A 235 -10.87 18.33 -13.79
C GLN A 235 -9.44 18.20 -14.34
N GLU A 236 -8.53 19.14 -14.04
CA GLU A 236 -7.12 19.05 -14.42
C GLU A 236 -6.44 17.81 -13.81
N VAL A 237 -6.74 17.50 -12.54
CA VAL A 237 -6.25 16.28 -11.88
C VAL A 237 -6.81 15.03 -12.52
N HIS A 238 -8.14 14.99 -12.76
CA HIS A 238 -8.82 13.89 -13.43
C HIS A 238 -8.20 13.59 -14.80
N ASP A 239 -8.11 14.61 -15.65
CA ASP A 239 -7.58 14.48 -17.01
C ASP A 239 -6.09 14.07 -17.00
N ALA A 240 -5.31 14.58 -16.04
CA ALA A 240 -3.90 14.22 -15.90
C ALA A 240 -3.73 12.74 -15.52
N ILE A 241 -4.56 12.21 -14.62
CA ILE A 241 -4.50 10.79 -14.25
C ILE A 241 -4.93 9.91 -15.43
N GLU A 242 -6.07 10.17 -16.07
CA GLU A 242 -6.55 9.35 -17.18
C GLU A 242 -5.61 9.40 -18.41
N LYS A 243 -4.96 10.53 -18.65
CA LYS A 243 -3.99 10.69 -19.75
C LYS A 243 -2.69 9.91 -19.51
N ASN A 244 -2.20 9.86 -18.27
CA ASN A 244 -0.91 9.22 -17.96
C ASN A 244 -1.05 7.73 -17.65
N PHE A 245 -2.25 7.25 -17.31
CA PHE A 245 -2.52 5.85 -16.96
C PHE A 245 -3.71 5.33 -17.79
N GLN A 246 -3.41 4.71 -18.95
CA GLN A 246 -4.41 4.19 -19.88
C GLN A 246 -5.28 3.07 -19.30
N GLU A 247 -4.82 2.42 -18.23
CA GLU A 247 -5.55 1.39 -17.49
C GLU A 247 -6.62 1.99 -16.57
N VAL A 248 -6.52 3.29 -16.24
CA VAL A 248 -7.52 3.98 -15.42
C VAL A 248 -8.82 4.14 -16.21
N LYS A 249 -9.88 3.55 -15.70
CA LYS A 249 -11.23 3.61 -16.28
C LYS A 249 -12.04 4.77 -15.70
N HIS A 250 -11.74 5.15 -14.47
CA HIS A 250 -12.44 6.22 -13.78
C HIS A 250 -11.57 6.80 -12.68
N CYS A 251 -11.56 8.13 -12.60
CA CYS A 251 -10.90 8.89 -11.54
C CYS A 251 -11.94 9.84 -10.90
N MET A 252 -12.27 9.62 -9.63
CA MET A 252 -13.11 10.52 -8.85
C MET A 252 -12.22 11.47 -8.05
N VAL A 253 -12.46 12.77 -8.19
CA VAL A 253 -11.68 13.78 -7.47
C VAL A 253 -12.60 14.57 -6.55
N HIS A 254 -12.36 14.49 -5.25
CA HIS A 254 -12.98 15.32 -4.22
C HIS A 254 -12.05 16.46 -3.84
N VAL A 255 -12.58 17.68 -3.74
CA VAL A 255 -11.78 18.88 -3.40
C VAL A 255 -12.18 19.40 -2.03
N ASN A 256 -11.25 19.32 -1.08
CA ASN A 256 -11.36 19.89 0.25
C ASN A 256 -10.84 21.34 0.27
N PRO A 257 -11.40 22.23 1.08
CA PRO A 257 -10.77 23.52 1.34
C PRO A 257 -9.46 23.31 2.13
N ALA A 258 -8.36 23.81 1.61
CA ALA A 258 -7.07 23.75 2.32
C ALA A 258 -7.17 24.52 3.64
N PRO A 259 -6.61 24.00 4.73
CA PRO A 259 -6.55 24.71 6.01
C PRO A 259 -5.86 26.04 5.85
N LYS A 260 -6.53 27.12 6.30
CA LYS A 260 -6.11 28.51 6.08
C LYS A 260 -4.75 28.86 6.66
N PHE A 261 -4.39 28.22 7.78
CA PHE A 261 -3.17 28.49 8.53
C PHE A 261 -2.18 27.32 8.57
N LYS A 262 -2.31 26.35 7.66
CA LYS A 262 -1.34 25.24 7.54
C LYS A 262 0.06 25.80 7.26
N GLY A 263 1.04 25.43 8.12
CA GLY A 263 2.42 25.90 8.03
C GLY A 263 2.69 27.25 8.70
N TYR A 264 1.71 27.88 9.33
CA TYR A 264 1.91 29.09 10.13
C TYR A 264 2.13 28.73 11.60
N LEU A 265 3.17 29.33 12.21
CA LEU A 265 3.45 29.28 13.63
C LEU A 265 3.06 30.62 14.25
N LEU A 266 2.13 30.58 15.22
CA LEU A 266 1.83 31.72 16.09
C LEU A 266 2.47 31.48 17.45
N CYS A 267 3.47 32.30 17.77
CA CYS A 267 4.15 32.30 19.05
C CYS A 267 3.70 33.55 19.84
N SER A 268 3.08 33.36 20.98
CA SER A 268 2.55 34.46 21.80
C SER A 268 3.31 34.59 23.12
N ASP A 269 3.61 35.79 23.51
CA ASP A 269 3.96 36.12 24.89
C ASP A 269 2.71 35.98 25.80
N CYS A 270 2.93 35.72 27.08
CA CYS A 270 1.87 35.51 28.04
C CYS A 270 1.45 36.83 28.74
N ASP A 271 2.35 37.44 29.46
CA ASP A 271 2.03 38.52 30.41
C ASP A 271 1.83 39.84 29.68
N GLY A 272 0.63 40.42 29.74
CA GLY A 272 0.30 41.67 29.04
C GLY A 272 0.01 41.53 27.54
N THR A 273 0.12 40.31 26.99
CA THR A 273 -0.18 40.01 25.58
C THR A 273 -1.34 39.02 25.49
N LEU A 274 -1.13 37.78 25.94
CA LEU A 274 -2.16 36.74 25.94
C LEU A 274 -3.11 36.92 27.14
N THR A 275 -2.57 37.31 28.26
CA THR A 275 -3.29 37.53 29.53
C THR A 275 -3.19 38.98 29.99
N TYR A 276 -4.19 39.45 30.77
CA TYR A 276 -4.27 40.79 31.34
C TYR A 276 -4.32 40.72 32.87
N GLY A 277 -3.75 41.71 33.54
CA GLY A 277 -3.81 41.87 34.99
C GLY A 277 -3.43 40.61 35.75
N GLU A 278 -4.33 40.10 36.58
CA GLU A 278 -4.15 38.87 37.36
C GLU A 278 -4.30 37.58 36.52
N GLU A 279 -3.64 37.51 35.37
CA GLU A 279 -3.59 36.35 34.50
C GLU A 279 -4.95 35.98 33.84
N VAL A 280 -5.78 36.99 33.59
CA VAL A 280 -7.09 36.78 32.95
C VAL A 280 -6.89 36.61 31.44
N LEU A 281 -7.32 35.42 30.94
CA LEU A 281 -7.35 35.08 29.51
C LEU A 281 -8.74 35.41 28.94
N SER A 282 -8.78 36.27 27.89
CA SER A 282 -10.08 36.60 27.27
C SER A 282 -10.67 35.44 26.48
N GLU A 283 -12.02 35.37 26.44
CA GLU A 283 -12.73 34.36 25.63
C GLU A 283 -12.50 34.56 24.13
N GLU A 284 -12.28 35.80 23.69
CA GLU A 284 -11.95 36.13 22.32
C GLU A 284 -10.60 35.53 21.90
N ASN A 285 -9.57 35.65 22.76
CA ASN A 285 -8.24 35.06 22.51
C ASN A 285 -8.36 33.53 22.43
N VAL A 286 -9.10 32.89 23.33
CA VAL A 286 -9.32 31.43 23.31
C VAL A 286 -10.00 31.00 22.01
N LYS A 287 -11.06 31.71 21.59
CA LYS A 287 -11.76 31.42 20.33
C LYS A 287 -10.83 31.61 19.13
N ALA A 288 -10.04 32.66 19.12
CA ALA A 288 -9.10 32.96 18.03
C ALA A 288 -8.02 31.87 17.91
N ILE A 289 -7.43 31.45 19.04
CA ILE A 289 -6.42 30.38 19.07
C ILE A 289 -7.03 29.05 18.59
N LYS A 290 -8.22 28.68 19.11
CA LYS A 290 -8.92 27.45 18.68
C LYS A 290 -9.26 27.48 17.20
N TYR A 291 -9.71 28.64 16.67
CA TYR A 291 -9.97 28.82 15.25
C TYR A 291 -8.68 28.68 14.43
N PHE A 292 -7.58 29.36 14.85
CA PHE A 292 -6.28 29.26 14.20
C PHE A 292 -5.78 27.81 14.13
N GLN A 293 -5.88 27.07 15.25
CA GLN A 293 -5.47 25.67 15.31
C GLN A 293 -6.38 24.76 14.48
N LYS A 294 -7.71 25.00 14.49
CA LYS A 294 -8.67 24.26 13.65
C LYS A 294 -8.35 24.40 12.17
N GLU A 295 -7.89 25.57 11.76
CA GLU A 295 -7.47 25.88 10.40
C GLU A 295 -6.01 25.47 10.11
N GLY A 296 -5.43 24.57 10.91
CA GLY A 296 -4.11 23.98 10.70
C GLY A 296 -2.93 24.79 11.20
N GLY A 297 -3.16 25.88 11.95
CA GLY A 297 -2.12 26.69 12.55
C GLY A 297 -1.44 26.00 13.75
N ILE A 298 -0.17 26.30 13.93
CA ILE A 298 0.64 25.84 15.06
C ILE A 298 0.75 26.98 16.06
N PHE A 299 0.33 26.73 17.32
CA PHE A 299 0.34 27.74 18.38
C PHE A 299 1.28 27.35 19.51
N THR A 300 2.14 28.27 19.94
CA THR A 300 3.01 28.09 21.09
C THR A 300 3.14 29.37 21.91
N LEU A 301 3.79 29.25 23.07
CA LEU A 301 4.08 30.31 24.00
C LEU A 301 5.56 30.65 24.01
N ALA A 302 5.86 31.95 24.10
CA ALA A 302 7.19 32.48 24.43
C ALA A 302 7.06 33.30 25.71
N THR A 303 7.62 32.83 26.82
CA THR A 303 7.38 33.45 28.13
C THR A 303 8.65 33.50 28.99
N GLY A 304 8.73 34.50 29.85
CA GLY A 304 9.73 34.54 30.92
C GLY A 304 9.50 33.54 32.05
N ARG A 305 8.30 32.92 32.07
CA ARG A 305 7.88 31.98 33.11
C ARG A 305 8.42 30.58 32.87
N PHE A 306 8.29 29.70 33.88
CA PHE A 306 8.59 28.27 33.75
C PHE A 306 7.66 27.58 32.75
N PRO A 307 8.11 26.48 32.11
CA PRO A 307 7.30 25.73 31.12
C PRO A 307 5.94 25.28 31.65
N GLU A 308 5.89 24.91 32.95
CA GLU A 308 4.69 24.42 33.63
C GLU A 308 3.59 25.49 33.74
N TYR A 309 3.92 26.75 33.53
CA TYR A 309 2.93 27.83 33.49
C TYR A 309 1.87 27.60 32.41
N ALA A 310 2.23 26.96 31.33
CA ALA A 310 1.29 26.60 30.26
C ALA A 310 0.16 25.66 30.73
N ASP A 311 0.34 24.95 31.87
CA ASP A 311 -0.70 24.08 32.44
C ASP A 311 -1.94 24.84 32.88
N LYS A 312 -1.82 26.11 33.19
CA LYS A 312 -2.96 26.98 33.52
C LYS A 312 -3.98 27.09 32.37
N PHE A 313 -3.53 26.87 31.15
CA PHE A 313 -4.35 27.05 29.95
C PHE A 313 -4.81 25.72 29.31
N LYS A 314 -4.40 24.55 29.85
CA LYS A 314 -4.63 23.23 29.25
C LYS A 314 -6.11 22.93 28.93
N ASP A 315 -7.03 23.44 29.76
CA ASP A 315 -8.47 23.25 29.58
C ASP A 315 -9.09 24.27 28.63
N ARG A 316 -8.34 25.30 28.24
CA ARG A 316 -8.81 26.41 27.41
C ARG A 316 -8.39 26.23 25.95
N PHE A 317 -7.13 25.89 25.70
CA PHE A 317 -6.57 25.57 24.38
C PHE A 317 -5.36 24.65 24.53
N LYS A 318 -4.97 23.98 23.44
CA LYS A 318 -3.76 23.15 23.40
C LYS A 318 -2.57 23.99 22.89
N VAL A 319 -1.39 23.87 23.53
CA VAL A 319 -0.13 24.29 22.95
C VAL A 319 0.36 23.10 22.12
N ASN A 320 0.47 23.25 20.78
CA ASN A 320 0.79 22.17 19.86
C ASN A 320 2.16 22.34 19.17
N ALA A 321 3.08 23.05 19.85
CA ALA A 321 4.50 23.14 19.51
C ALA A 321 5.31 23.35 20.79
N PRO A 322 6.65 23.15 20.74
CA PRO A 322 7.51 23.40 21.89
C PRO A 322 7.40 24.83 22.43
N ILE A 323 7.40 24.96 23.75
CA ILE A 323 7.31 26.25 24.47
C ILE A 323 8.69 26.83 24.59
N VAL A 324 8.82 28.12 24.28
CA VAL A 324 10.01 28.94 24.56
C VAL A 324 9.82 29.53 25.94
N ALA A 325 10.56 29.04 26.93
CA ALA A 325 10.39 29.40 28.33
C ALA A 325 11.64 30.10 28.89
N LEU A 326 11.50 30.70 30.10
CA LEU A 326 12.59 31.33 30.83
C LEU A 326 13.35 32.39 29.96
N ASN A 327 12.59 33.27 29.32
CA ASN A 327 13.12 34.30 28.41
C ASN A 327 13.98 33.73 27.26
N GLY A 328 13.64 32.56 26.74
CA GLY A 328 14.33 31.93 25.61
C GLY A 328 15.51 31.05 26.00
N THR A 329 15.73 30.79 27.29
CA THR A 329 16.83 29.92 27.72
C THR A 329 16.46 28.43 27.74
N VAL A 330 15.18 28.09 27.57
CA VAL A 330 14.68 26.73 27.55
C VAL A 330 13.67 26.53 26.40
N LEU A 331 13.86 25.50 25.62
CA LEU A 331 12.87 24.98 24.68
C LEU A 331 12.30 23.69 25.27
N TYR A 332 10.98 23.66 25.53
CA TYR A 332 10.30 22.61 26.26
C TYR A 332 9.22 21.92 25.44
N ASP A 333 9.28 20.61 25.34
CA ASP A 333 8.24 19.79 24.75
C ASP A 333 7.19 19.44 25.82
N LYS A 334 6.01 20.03 25.67
CA LYS A 334 4.90 19.86 26.61
C LYS A 334 4.28 18.48 26.54
N ASP A 335 4.19 17.89 25.35
CA ASP A 335 3.52 16.59 25.15
C ASP A 335 4.37 15.43 25.72
N ASN A 336 5.70 15.56 25.68
CA ASN A 336 6.64 14.56 26.23
C ASN A 336 7.23 14.96 27.60
N GLU A 337 6.85 16.12 28.13
CA GLU A 337 7.33 16.67 29.41
C GLU A 337 8.85 16.72 29.52
N GLN A 338 9.54 17.11 28.42
CA GLN A 338 11.00 17.11 28.37
C GLN A 338 11.59 18.42 27.82
N ILE A 339 12.76 18.78 28.32
CA ILE A 339 13.56 19.87 27.76
C ILE A 339 14.22 19.38 26.48
N ILE A 340 13.86 20.00 25.33
CA ILE A 340 14.49 19.73 24.03
C ILE A 340 15.88 20.34 23.98
N GLU A 341 15.98 21.62 24.41
CA GLU A 341 17.22 22.36 24.38
C GLU A 341 17.26 23.41 25.51
N LYS A 342 18.45 23.67 26.06
CA LYS A 342 18.66 24.67 27.09
C LYS A 342 19.97 25.45 26.86
N TRP A 343 19.92 26.74 27.12
CA TRP A 343 21.07 27.65 27.03
C TRP A 343 21.35 28.30 28.40
N PRO A 344 21.95 27.59 29.36
CA PRO A 344 22.20 28.08 30.68
C PRO A 344 23.32 29.14 30.66
N MET A 345 23.25 30.12 31.57
CA MET A 345 24.36 31.00 31.83
C MET A 345 25.57 30.21 32.33
N ALA A 346 26.78 30.62 31.96
CA ALA A 346 27.99 29.99 32.49
C ALA A 346 28.01 30.06 34.01
N LYS A 347 28.42 29.00 34.68
CA LYS A 347 28.43 28.87 36.16
C LYS A 347 29.20 30.03 36.83
N GLU A 348 30.33 30.40 36.23
CA GLU A 348 31.16 31.51 36.73
C GLU A 348 30.46 32.87 36.66
N ASP A 349 29.69 33.12 35.61
CA ASP A 349 28.93 34.36 35.44
C ASP A 349 27.70 34.38 36.35
N CYS A 350 27.08 33.26 36.63
CA CYS A 350 26.06 33.12 37.66
C CYS A 350 26.60 33.54 39.04
N TYR A 351 27.78 33.04 39.43
CA TYR A 351 28.40 33.39 40.70
C TYR A 351 28.72 34.90 40.78
N LYS A 352 29.25 35.50 39.73
CA LYS A 352 29.51 36.94 39.67
C LYS A 352 28.23 37.74 39.81
N LEU A 353 27.15 37.32 39.12
CA LEU A 353 25.85 37.97 39.18
C LEU A 353 25.25 37.89 40.59
N VAL A 354 25.20 36.69 41.19
CA VAL A 354 24.70 36.50 42.58
C VAL A 354 25.50 37.33 43.58
N LYS A 355 26.81 37.31 43.46
CA LYS A 355 27.67 38.12 44.32
C LYS A 355 27.39 39.62 44.15
N TYR A 356 27.30 40.12 42.91
CA TYR A 356 26.99 41.53 42.63
C TYR A 356 25.62 41.93 43.22
N VAL A 357 24.62 41.10 43.06
CA VAL A 357 23.27 41.34 43.60
C VAL A 357 23.31 41.40 45.13
N ASN A 358 23.98 40.44 45.80
CA ASN A 358 24.11 40.40 47.24
C ASN A 358 24.87 41.64 47.77
N ASP A 359 25.95 42.03 47.11
CA ASP A 359 26.74 43.19 47.50
C ASP A 359 26.02 44.54 47.27
N ASN A 360 24.99 44.56 46.39
CA ASN A 360 24.22 45.74 46.00
C ASN A 360 22.73 45.65 46.29
N TRP A 361 22.30 44.76 47.22
CA TRP A 361 20.89 44.46 47.51
C TRP A 361 20.01 45.71 47.69
N THR A 362 20.50 46.73 48.36
CA THR A 362 19.76 47.99 48.57
C THR A 362 19.49 48.80 47.30
N LYS A 363 20.13 48.45 46.19
CA LYS A 363 19.99 49.13 44.90
C LYS A 363 19.18 48.36 43.88
N VAL A 364 18.83 47.10 44.18
CA VAL A 364 18.12 46.21 43.28
C VAL A 364 16.79 45.88 43.92
N TRP A 365 15.68 46.34 43.33
CA TRP A 365 14.34 46.23 43.91
C TRP A 365 13.71 44.84 43.77
N GLU A 366 13.90 44.24 42.65
CA GLU A 366 13.40 42.88 42.36
C GLU A 366 14.37 42.18 41.45
N TYR A 367 14.79 40.96 41.79
CA TYR A 367 15.41 40.07 40.87
C TYR A 367 14.90 38.64 41.11
N TRP A 368 14.68 37.96 40.00
CA TRP A 368 14.33 36.58 40.03
C TRP A 368 15.47 35.78 39.40
N ILE A 369 16.10 34.88 40.16
CA ILE A 369 17.05 33.92 39.63
C ILE A 369 16.28 32.60 39.45
N ASN A 370 15.87 32.36 38.22
CA ASN A 370 15.25 31.13 37.84
C ASN A 370 16.32 30.09 37.48
N TYR A 371 16.44 29.05 38.24
CA TYR A 371 17.28 27.91 37.89
C TYR A 371 16.46 26.64 37.87
N THR A 372 16.71 25.79 36.88
CA THR A 372 16.11 24.47 36.80
C THR A 372 16.82 23.50 37.74
N VAL A 373 16.09 22.90 38.64
CA VAL A 373 16.51 22.09 39.80
C VAL A 373 17.04 20.71 39.38
N HIS A 374 17.71 20.52 38.27
CA HIS A 374 18.31 19.22 37.97
C HIS A 374 19.72 18.98 38.57
N ASP A 375 20.36 20.02 39.14
CA ASP A 375 21.63 19.88 39.83
C ASP A 375 21.62 20.58 41.22
N SER A 376 20.56 20.41 41.98
CA SER A 376 20.29 21.11 43.24
C SER A 376 21.16 20.74 44.45
N LYS A 377 22.21 19.94 44.28
CA LYS A 377 23.10 19.59 45.40
C LYS A 377 24.14 20.65 45.75
N GLU A 378 24.35 21.65 44.90
CA GLU A 378 25.41 22.66 45.11
C GLU A 378 24.92 24.09 45.38
N PHE A 379 23.63 24.38 45.24
CA PHE A 379 23.10 25.71 45.56
C PHE A 379 22.19 25.65 46.78
N LYS A 380 22.65 26.19 47.91
CA LYS A 380 21.76 26.47 49.03
C LYS A 380 20.93 27.71 48.68
N PRO A 381 19.62 27.76 49.00
CA PRO A 381 18.86 28.99 48.96
C PRO A 381 19.55 30.05 49.83
N LEU A 382 19.60 31.29 49.34
CA LEU A 382 19.97 32.41 50.20
C LEU A 382 18.89 32.50 51.28
N GLU A 383 19.23 32.11 52.50
CA GLU A 383 18.41 32.40 53.67
C GLU A 383 18.35 33.90 53.83
N SER A 384 17.11 34.45 53.93
CA SER A 384 16.77 35.86 54.11
C SER A 384 17.28 36.42 55.42
#